data_3ca19aae7878aabaa4b1a376335f55e3
#
_entry.id   3ca19aae7878aabaa4b1a376335f55e3
#
_cell.length_a   1.000
_cell.length_b   1.000
_cell.length_c   1.000
_cell.angle_alpha   90.00
_cell.angle_beta   90.00
_cell.angle_gamma   90.00
#
_symmetry.space_group_name_H-M   'P 1'
#
loop_
_entity.id
_entity.type
_entity.pdbx_description
1 polymer ?
#
loop_
_entity_poly.entity_id
_entity_poly.type
_entity_poly.pdbx_seq_one_letter_code
_entity_poly.pdbx_strand_id
1 'polypeptide(L)'
;MAWRDVPEAEGPTPLPEPPGRPLTGREIDILRLIAKGLSNSEAAGVLGLSRATVRTHLEHIYDKLDVTNRVEAVTEGLRKGLIEM
;
A
#
# COMPACT_ATOMS: atom_id res chain seq x y z
N MET A 1 -26.42 -7.64 -6.69
CA MET A 1 -25.41 -6.66 -7.07
C MET A 1 -24.07 -7.34 -7.20
N ALA A 2 -23.43 -7.13 -8.31
CA ALA A 2 -22.17 -7.82 -8.59
C ALA A 2 -21.09 -7.48 -7.57
N TRP A 3 -21.07 -6.23 -7.14
CA TRP A 3 -20.02 -5.81 -6.23
C TRP A 3 -20.05 -6.54 -4.89
N ARG A 4 -21.19 -7.10 -4.53
CA ARG A 4 -21.26 -7.84 -3.28
C ARG A 4 -20.58 -9.18 -3.33
N ASP A 5 -20.26 -9.61 -4.53
CA ASP A 5 -19.52 -10.86 -4.70
C ASP A 5 -18.02 -10.66 -4.49
N VAL A 6 -17.59 -9.41 -4.35
CA VAL A 6 -16.18 -9.13 -4.10
C VAL A 6 -15.84 -9.61 -2.70
N PRO A 7 -14.74 -10.35 -2.53
CA PRO A 7 -14.35 -10.81 -1.20
C PRO A 7 -14.19 -9.65 -0.23
N GLU A 8 -14.63 -9.88 0.98
CA GLU A 8 -14.58 -8.85 2.00
C GLU A 8 -13.17 -8.35 2.24
N ALA A 9 -12.19 -9.25 2.15
CA ALA A 9 -10.80 -8.88 2.39
C ALA A 9 -10.30 -7.85 1.40
N GLU A 10 -10.80 -7.92 0.17
CA GLU A 10 -10.44 -6.92 -0.83
C GLU A 10 -11.44 -5.80 -0.88
N GLY A 11 -12.68 -6.10 -0.51
CA GLY A 11 -13.74 -5.11 -0.52
C GLY A 11 -13.94 -4.44 -1.85
N PRO A 12 -14.80 -3.45 -1.92
CA PRO A 12 -14.90 -2.64 -3.12
C PRO A 12 -13.64 -1.81 -3.29
N THR A 13 -13.26 -1.57 -4.53
CA THR A 13 -12.09 -0.75 -4.81
C THR A 13 -12.36 0.68 -4.33
N PRO A 14 -11.56 1.18 -3.40
CA PRO A 14 -11.76 2.54 -2.93
C PRO A 14 -11.38 3.55 -4.01
N LEU A 15 -11.87 4.76 -3.85
CA LEU A 15 -11.47 5.84 -4.73
C LEU A 15 -10.01 6.18 -4.49
N PRO A 16 -9.30 6.66 -5.54
CA PRO A 16 -7.92 7.09 -5.37
C PRO A 16 -7.81 8.15 -4.29
N GLU A 17 -6.73 8.09 -3.53
CA GLU A 17 -6.47 9.04 -2.47
C GLU A 17 -5.78 10.28 -3.03
N PRO A 18 -6.15 11.47 -2.59
CA PRO A 18 -5.47 12.68 -3.06
C PRO A 18 -4.01 12.69 -2.60
N PRO A 19 -3.13 13.27 -3.42
CA PRO A 19 -1.73 13.45 -2.98
C PRO A 19 -1.66 14.28 -1.71
N GLY A 20 -0.67 13.97 -0.89
CA GLY A 20 -0.41 14.73 0.33
C GLY A 20 -1.18 14.26 1.54
N ARG A 21 -2.11 13.34 1.39
CA ARG A 21 -2.79 12.79 2.56
C ARG A 21 -1.83 11.89 3.33
N PRO A 22 -1.94 11.88 4.66
CA PRO A 22 -1.05 11.02 5.44
C PRO A 22 -1.35 9.55 5.18
N LEU A 23 -0.32 8.73 5.26
CA LEU A 23 -0.47 7.29 5.15
C LEU A 23 -1.11 6.76 6.43
N THR A 24 -1.96 5.74 6.26
CA THR A 24 -2.51 5.03 7.42
C THR A 24 -1.43 4.14 8.01
N GLY A 25 -1.68 3.65 9.22
CA GLY A 25 -0.76 2.72 9.86
C GLY A 25 -0.50 1.48 9.01
N ARG A 26 -1.54 0.92 8.40
CA ARG A 26 -1.39 -0.25 7.54
C ARG A 26 -0.56 0.06 6.31
N GLU A 27 -0.75 1.22 5.74
CA GLU A 27 0.03 1.64 4.58
C GLU A 27 1.49 1.80 4.93
N ILE A 28 1.78 2.35 6.10
CA ILE A 28 3.15 2.47 6.57
C ILE A 28 3.78 1.08 6.78
N ASP A 29 3.03 0.15 7.36
CA ASP A 29 3.51 -1.22 7.53
C ASP A 29 3.89 -1.83 6.19
N ILE A 30 3.03 -1.67 5.19
CA ILE A 30 3.29 -2.21 3.87
C ILE A 30 4.52 -1.55 3.26
N LEU A 31 4.62 -0.25 3.36
CA LEU A 31 5.76 0.48 2.81
C LEU A 31 7.07 0.03 3.46
N ARG A 32 7.05 -0.23 4.76
CA ARG A 32 8.23 -0.75 5.46
C ARG A 32 8.67 -2.09 4.90
N LEU A 33 7.71 -2.99 4.67
CA LEU A 33 8.04 -4.32 4.15
C LEU A 33 8.58 -4.23 2.73
N ILE A 34 7.98 -3.38 1.92
CA ILE A 34 8.45 -3.17 0.55
C ILE A 34 9.87 -2.58 0.57
N ALA A 35 10.14 -1.67 1.48
CA ALA A 35 11.47 -1.07 1.62
C ALA A 35 12.52 -2.11 1.99
N LYS A 36 12.11 -3.16 2.70
CA LYS A 36 13.01 -4.26 3.05
C LYS A 36 13.21 -5.24 1.91
N GLY A 37 12.52 -5.04 0.80
CA GLY A 37 12.69 -5.89 -0.37
C GLY A 37 11.66 -7.00 -0.50
N LEU A 38 10.62 -7.01 0.33
CA LEU A 38 9.60 -8.04 0.22
C LEU A 38 8.73 -7.82 -1.01
N SER A 39 8.29 -8.91 -1.62
CA SER A 39 7.31 -8.85 -2.69
C SER A 39 5.92 -8.63 -2.10
N ASN A 40 4.95 -8.35 -2.98
CA ASN A 40 3.56 -8.22 -2.53
C ASN A 40 3.08 -9.49 -1.84
N SER A 41 3.44 -10.65 -2.38
CA SER A 41 3.08 -11.94 -1.77
C SER A 41 3.67 -12.10 -0.38
N GLU A 42 4.94 -11.73 -0.25
CA GLU A 42 5.63 -11.87 1.03
C GLU A 42 5.04 -10.91 2.06
N ALA A 43 4.79 -9.67 1.64
CA ALA A 43 4.18 -8.68 2.51
C ALA A 43 2.78 -9.13 2.94
N ALA A 44 2.02 -9.69 2.01
CA ALA A 44 0.69 -10.20 2.32
C ALA A 44 0.77 -11.30 3.37
N GLY A 45 1.73 -12.21 3.23
CA GLY A 45 1.91 -13.27 4.20
C GLY A 45 2.23 -12.75 5.59
N VAL A 46 3.11 -11.75 5.67
CA VAL A 46 3.49 -11.16 6.95
C VAL A 46 2.29 -10.50 7.63
N LEU A 47 1.46 -9.83 6.85
CA LEU A 47 0.37 -9.03 7.40
C LEU A 47 -0.96 -9.79 7.49
N GLY A 48 -1.00 -11.02 6.98
CA GLY A 48 -2.25 -11.78 6.97
C GLY A 48 -3.26 -11.24 5.98
N LEU A 49 -2.80 -10.67 4.88
CA LEU A 49 -3.66 -10.08 3.85
C LEU A 49 -3.51 -10.85 2.56
N SER A 50 -4.41 -10.61 1.61
CA SER A 50 -4.25 -11.15 0.26
C SER A 50 -3.31 -10.25 -0.52
N ARG A 51 -2.74 -10.81 -1.61
CA ARG A 51 -1.90 -10.01 -2.50
C ARG A 51 -2.68 -8.86 -3.11
N ALA A 52 -3.95 -9.11 -3.43
CA ALA A 52 -4.80 -8.07 -4.02
C ALA A 52 -4.99 -6.91 -3.06
N THR A 53 -5.15 -7.20 -1.78
CA THR A 53 -5.28 -6.16 -0.76
C THR A 53 -4.00 -5.37 -0.62
N VAL A 54 -2.85 -6.05 -0.61
CA VAL A 54 -1.56 -5.34 -0.57
C VAL A 54 -1.41 -4.44 -1.78
N ARG A 55 -1.77 -4.93 -2.95
CA ARG A 55 -1.69 -4.14 -4.17
C ARG A 55 -2.56 -2.89 -4.08
N THR A 56 -3.77 -3.03 -3.58
CA THR A 56 -4.68 -1.89 -3.42
C THR A 56 -4.08 -0.87 -2.47
N HIS A 57 -3.51 -1.33 -1.36
CA HIS A 57 -2.84 -0.41 -0.43
C HIS A 57 -1.68 0.30 -1.10
N LEU A 58 -0.91 -0.41 -1.93
CA LEU A 58 0.20 0.22 -2.63
C LEU A 58 -0.27 1.29 -3.60
N GLU A 59 -1.39 1.03 -4.28
CA GLU A 59 -1.95 2.04 -5.18
C GLU A 59 -2.30 3.31 -4.42
N HIS A 60 -2.87 3.16 -3.25
CA HIS A 60 -3.19 4.32 -2.41
C HIS A 60 -1.94 5.02 -1.93
N ILE A 61 -0.91 4.26 -1.56
CA ILE A 61 0.37 4.83 -1.16
C ILE A 61 0.95 5.67 -2.30
N TYR A 62 0.93 5.12 -3.51
CA TYR A 62 1.44 5.84 -4.68
C TYR A 62 0.68 7.13 -4.90
N ASP A 63 -0.65 7.08 -4.79
CA ASP A 63 -1.47 8.29 -4.94
C ASP A 63 -1.15 9.32 -3.87
N LYS A 64 -1.04 8.87 -2.62
CA LYS A 64 -0.79 9.77 -1.49
C LYS A 64 0.58 10.41 -1.55
N LEU A 65 1.57 9.67 -2.03
CA LEU A 65 2.93 10.17 -2.14
C LEU A 65 3.21 10.82 -3.48
N ASP A 66 2.24 10.75 -4.39
CA ASP A 66 2.37 11.31 -5.74
C ASP A 66 3.56 10.70 -6.47
N VAL A 67 3.64 9.38 -6.43
CA VAL A 67 4.69 8.62 -7.09
C VAL A 67 4.05 7.55 -7.97
N THR A 68 4.84 6.90 -8.81
CA THR A 68 4.31 5.96 -9.80
C THR A 68 4.82 4.54 -9.66
N ASN A 69 5.79 4.29 -8.79
CA ASN A 69 6.34 2.94 -8.64
C ASN A 69 6.89 2.76 -7.24
N ARG A 70 7.27 1.51 -6.94
CA ARG A 70 7.68 1.17 -5.58
C ARG A 70 9.01 1.82 -5.18
N VAL A 71 9.92 1.98 -6.12
CA VAL A 71 11.20 2.61 -5.81
C VAL A 71 10.98 4.05 -5.39
N GLU A 72 10.16 4.78 -6.14
CA GLU A 72 9.83 6.15 -5.78
C GLU A 72 9.09 6.23 -4.45
N ALA A 73 8.20 5.27 -4.20
CA ALA A 73 7.46 5.26 -2.95
C ALA A 73 8.39 5.09 -1.75
N VAL A 74 9.35 4.17 -1.86
CA VAL A 74 10.32 3.97 -0.79
C VAL A 74 11.17 5.21 -0.60
N THR A 75 11.64 5.80 -1.69
CA THR A 75 12.45 7.01 -1.63
C THR A 75 11.70 8.15 -0.94
N GLU A 76 10.45 8.36 -1.32
CA GLU A 76 9.64 9.40 -0.69
C GLU A 76 9.36 9.08 0.77
N GLY A 77 9.10 7.81 1.08
CA GLY A 77 8.87 7.41 2.46
C GLY A 77 10.07 7.70 3.35
N LEU A 78 11.26 7.43 2.83
CA LEU A 78 12.49 7.72 3.57
C LEU A 78 12.69 9.23 3.69
N ARG A 79 12.49 9.96 2.60
CA ARG A 79 12.68 11.40 2.59
C ARG A 79 11.75 12.11 3.57
N LYS A 80 10.52 11.62 3.69
CA LYS A 80 9.52 12.22 4.57
C LYS A 80 9.59 11.68 5.99
N GLY A 81 10.47 10.72 6.24
CA GLY A 81 10.59 10.14 7.57
C GLY A 81 9.46 9.19 7.94
N LEU A 82 8.73 8.70 6.95
CA LEU A 82 7.63 7.76 7.21
C LEU A 82 8.15 6.36 7.51
N ILE A 83 9.28 6.01 6.95
CA ILE A 83 9.93 4.72 7.16
C ILE A 83 11.41 4.95 7.37
N GLU A 84 12.09 3.91 7.87
CA GLU A 84 13.54 3.91 8.06
C GLU A 84 14.12 2.64 7.47
N MET A 85 15.36 2.71 7.05
CA MET A 85 16.07 1.53 6.56
C MET A 85 17.01 0.99 7.63
#